data_ceaf64b020143106713d643509c53180
#
_entry.id   ceaf64b020143106713d643509c53180
#
_cell.length_a   1.000
_cell.length_b   1.000
_cell.length_c   1.000
_cell.angle_alpha   90.00
_cell.angle_beta   90.00
_cell.angle_gamma   90.00
#
_symmetry.space_group_name_H-M   'P 1'
#
loop_
_entity.id
_entity.type
_entity.pdbx_description
1 polymer ?
#
loop_
_entity_poly.entity_id
_entity_poly.type
_entity_poly.pdbx_seq_one_letter_code
_entity_poly.pdbx_strand_id
1 'polypeptide(L)'
;LANINKKNIVNENSNYCFGEGGAGTYSDGKLYTRSKKRGDIKRILEIMVQHGAPENILFEAHPHIGTNKLPKLIQAIRNTIIKYGGEIHLNTKVIDFIHQKNETKGVVSIATEDVTQKIKEHLGISVLLATGHSARDIFSLLQSKNIQIETSAIFGDFRFGRVFIYHNG
;
A
#
# COMPACT_ATOMS: atom_id res chain seq x y z
N LEU A 1 3.61 -15.24 -7.77
CA LEU A 1 3.61 -16.23 -6.68
C LEU A 1 3.90 -17.65 -7.17
N ALA A 2 3.35 -18.07 -8.31
CA ALA A 2 3.57 -19.43 -8.84
C ALA A 2 5.07 -19.77 -9.02
N ASN A 3 5.90 -18.83 -9.44
CA ASN A 3 7.33 -19.01 -9.61
C ASN A 3 8.08 -19.18 -8.28
N ILE A 4 7.64 -18.48 -7.22
CA ILE A 4 8.20 -18.66 -5.88
C ILE A 4 7.93 -20.08 -5.39
N ASN A 5 6.69 -20.53 -5.48
CA ASN A 5 6.27 -21.83 -4.94
C ASN A 5 6.80 -23.03 -5.75
N LYS A 6 6.93 -22.89 -7.07
CA LYS A 6 7.34 -24.00 -7.95
C LYS A 6 8.84 -24.03 -8.28
N LYS A 7 9.48 -22.86 -8.33
CA LYS A 7 10.86 -22.72 -8.83
C LYS A 7 11.80 -22.04 -7.84
N ASN A 8 11.32 -21.65 -6.65
CA ASN A 8 12.07 -20.84 -5.67
C ASN A 8 12.66 -19.53 -6.26
N ILE A 9 12.00 -18.98 -7.31
CA ILE A 9 12.44 -17.73 -7.93
C ILE A 9 11.63 -16.58 -7.34
N VAL A 10 12.32 -15.67 -6.65
CA VAL A 10 11.72 -14.44 -6.10
C VAL A 10 11.83 -13.33 -7.14
N ASN A 11 10.69 -12.77 -7.54
CA ASN A 11 10.66 -11.54 -8.32
C ASN A 11 10.63 -10.35 -7.35
N GLU A 12 11.62 -9.47 -7.44
CA GLU A 12 11.74 -8.31 -6.55
C GLU A 12 10.56 -7.34 -6.65
N ASN A 13 9.92 -7.26 -7.81
CA ASN A 13 8.79 -6.38 -8.08
C ASN A 13 7.42 -7.05 -7.90
N SER A 14 7.36 -8.37 -7.69
CA SER A 14 6.11 -9.11 -7.55
C SER A 14 6.28 -10.37 -6.71
N ASN A 15 5.94 -10.29 -5.43
CA ASN A 15 6.05 -11.39 -4.47
C ASN A 15 4.99 -11.26 -3.37
N TYR A 16 5.12 -11.97 -2.26
CA TYR A 16 4.18 -11.91 -1.14
C TYR A 16 4.09 -10.54 -0.44
N CYS A 17 5.11 -9.70 -0.58
CA CYS A 17 5.14 -8.38 0.07
C CYS A 17 4.47 -7.29 -0.77
N PHE A 18 4.28 -7.51 -2.07
CA PHE A 18 3.79 -6.53 -3.02
C PHE A 18 2.57 -7.07 -3.77
N GLY A 19 1.63 -6.19 -4.02
CA GLY A 19 0.41 -6.47 -4.76
C GLY A 19 -0.81 -5.83 -4.10
N GLU A 20 -1.94 -5.94 -4.76
CA GLU A 20 -3.19 -5.37 -4.31
C GLU A 20 -3.62 -5.98 -2.96
N GLY A 21 -3.89 -5.10 -1.98
CA GLY A 21 -4.21 -5.50 -0.61
C GLY A 21 -2.99 -5.84 0.26
N GLY A 22 -1.77 -5.82 -0.31
CA GLY A 22 -0.52 -6.05 0.39
C GLY A 22 -0.33 -7.49 0.90
N ALA A 23 0.67 -7.69 1.74
CA ALA A 23 1.02 -8.99 2.31
C ALA A 23 -0.12 -9.66 3.10
N GLY A 24 -1.05 -8.86 3.62
CA GLY A 24 -2.20 -9.34 4.39
C GLY A 24 -3.27 -10.04 3.56
N THR A 25 -3.33 -9.83 2.25
CA THR A 25 -4.42 -10.34 1.38
C THR A 25 -4.57 -11.85 1.42
N TYR A 26 -3.48 -12.57 1.60
CA TYR A 26 -3.45 -14.05 1.67
C TYR A 26 -3.30 -14.58 3.10
N SER A 27 -3.46 -13.71 4.10
CA SER A 27 -3.52 -14.08 5.52
C SER A 27 -4.96 -14.32 5.98
N ASP A 28 -5.15 -14.60 7.26
CA ASP A 28 -6.47 -14.69 7.88
C ASP A 28 -7.16 -13.32 8.09
N GLY A 29 -6.48 -12.23 7.71
CA GLY A 29 -7.04 -10.88 7.74
C GLY A 29 -7.33 -10.38 9.15
N LYS A 30 -6.37 -10.55 10.07
CA LYS A 30 -6.46 -9.97 11.42
C LYS A 30 -6.48 -8.46 11.37
N LEU A 31 -7.52 -7.86 11.95
CA LEU A 31 -7.76 -6.42 11.94
C LEU A 31 -7.41 -5.76 13.28
N TYR A 32 -6.71 -6.49 14.17
CA TYR A 32 -6.35 -5.96 15.46
C TYR A 32 -5.25 -4.90 15.35
N THR A 33 -5.48 -3.74 15.97
CA THR A 33 -4.47 -2.70 16.13
C THR A 33 -4.38 -2.22 17.58
N ARG A 34 -3.17 -2.02 18.06
CA ARG A 34 -2.92 -1.38 19.36
C ARG A 34 -3.02 0.15 19.29
N SER A 35 -3.00 0.73 18.11
CA SER A 35 -3.04 2.18 17.89
C SER A 35 -4.48 2.67 17.84
N LYS A 36 -5.07 2.95 19.00
CA LYS A 36 -6.41 3.53 19.11
C LYS A 36 -6.41 5.09 19.14
N LYS A 37 -5.24 5.70 19.17
CA LYS A 37 -5.11 7.16 19.38
C LYS A 37 -5.18 8.00 18.12
N ARG A 38 -5.09 7.41 16.93
CA ARG A 38 -5.04 8.14 15.65
C ARG A 38 -5.97 7.49 14.63
N GLY A 39 -6.92 8.26 14.15
CA GLY A 39 -7.88 7.83 13.14
C GLY A 39 -9.10 7.08 13.70
N ASP A 40 -10.15 7.05 12.92
CA ASP A 40 -11.41 6.37 13.25
C ASP A 40 -11.36 4.92 12.73
N ILE A 41 -11.01 4.01 13.64
CA ILE A 41 -10.95 2.56 13.33
C ILE A 41 -12.34 2.04 12.94
N LYS A 42 -13.40 2.53 13.62
CA LYS A 42 -14.77 2.10 13.34
C LYS A 42 -15.16 2.41 11.90
N ARG A 43 -14.80 3.61 11.42
CA ARG A 43 -15.06 4.00 10.03
C ARG A 43 -14.38 3.07 9.02
N ILE A 44 -13.16 2.61 9.31
CA ILE A 44 -12.44 1.64 8.45
C ILE A 44 -13.18 0.31 8.42
N LEU A 45 -13.62 -0.20 9.58
CA LEU A 45 -14.37 -1.46 9.67
C LEU A 45 -15.72 -1.35 8.95
N GLU A 46 -16.43 -0.24 9.09
CA GLU A 46 -17.69 0.03 8.37
C GLU A 46 -17.48 0.02 6.85
N ILE A 47 -16.41 0.64 6.34
CA ILE A 47 -16.06 0.59 4.92
C ILE A 47 -15.80 -0.85 4.48
N MET A 48 -15.13 -1.65 5.27
CA MET A 48 -14.90 -3.06 4.96
C MET A 48 -16.22 -3.84 4.91
N VAL A 49 -17.14 -3.60 5.85
CA VAL A 49 -18.48 -4.24 5.85
C VAL A 49 -19.29 -3.82 4.61
N GLN A 50 -19.27 -2.54 4.24
CA GLN A 50 -19.90 -2.05 3.01
C GLN A 50 -19.39 -2.75 1.74
N HIS A 51 -18.19 -3.31 1.79
CA HIS A 51 -17.55 -4.03 0.68
C HIS A 51 -17.57 -5.56 0.85
N GLY A 52 -18.35 -6.09 1.78
CA GLY A 52 -18.60 -7.52 1.93
C GLY A 52 -17.78 -8.21 3.03
N ALA A 53 -17.16 -7.47 3.93
CA ALA A 53 -16.65 -8.05 5.17
C ALA A 53 -17.84 -8.46 6.07
N PRO A 54 -17.67 -9.48 6.94
CA PRO A 54 -18.72 -9.89 7.85
C PRO A 54 -18.97 -8.81 8.92
N GLU A 55 -20.24 -8.58 9.28
CA GLU A 55 -20.63 -7.52 10.24
C GLU A 55 -20.06 -7.71 11.64
N ASN A 56 -19.76 -8.95 12.04
CA ASN A 56 -19.18 -9.26 13.35
C ASN A 56 -17.85 -8.54 13.62
N ILE A 57 -17.11 -8.12 12.58
CA ILE A 57 -15.87 -7.35 12.76
C ILE A 57 -16.09 -6.01 13.47
N LEU A 58 -17.33 -5.48 13.48
CA LEU A 58 -17.68 -4.23 14.16
C LEU A 58 -17.74 -4.37 15.68
N PHE A 59 -17.95 -5.59 16.18
CA PHE A 59 -18.24 -5.87 17.60
C PHE A 59 -17.18 -6.75 18.27
N GLU A 60 -16.42 -7.49 17.49
CA GLU A 60 -15.40 -8.40 18.02
C GLU A 60 -14.19 -7.64 18.58
N ALA A 61 -13.65 -8.12 19.70
CA ALA A 61 -12.45 -7.55 20.31
C ALA A 61 -11.18 -7.77 19.43
N HIS A 62 -11.15 -8.88 18.69
CA HIS A 62 -10.06 -9.27 17.80
C HIS A 62 -10.62 -9.69 16.45
N PRO A 63 -11.12 -8.73 15.67
CA PRO A 63 -11.82 -9.05 14.43
C PRO A 63 -10.86 -9.61 13.38
N HIS A 64 -11.37 -10.56 12.59
CA HIS A 64 -10.68 -11.10 11.42
C HIS A 64 -11.66 -11.35 10.28
N ILE A 65 -11.19 -11.22 9.05
CA ILE A 65 -12.05 -11.33 7.86
C ILE A 65 -12.11 -12.77 7.36
N GLY A 66 -11.02 -13.48 7.47
CA GLY A 66 -10.82 -14.83 6.92
C GLY A 66 -10.17 -14.83 5.53
N THR A 67 -9.28 -15.77 5.30
CA THR A 67 -8.40 -15.86 4.14
C THR A 67 -9.15 -15.87 2.80
N ASN A 68 -10.27 -16.57 2.72
CA ASN A 68 -11.04 -16.70 1.48
C ASN A 68 -11.93 -15.48 1.17
N LYS A 69 -12.17 -14.60 2.15
CA LYS A 69 -13.03 -13.42 2.01
C LYS A 69 -12.24 -12.18 1.64
N LEU A 70 -11.01 -12.08 2.11
CA LEU A 70 -10.17 -10.89 1.95
C LEU A 70 -9.91 -10.54 0.47
N PRO A 71 -9.57 -11.47 -0.44
CA PRO A 71 -9.41 -11.15 -1.86
C PRO A 71 -10.68 -10.58 -2.50
N LYS A 72 -11.86 -11.09 -2.12
CA LYS A 72 -13.15 -10.58 -2.62
C LYS A 72 -13.45 -9.18 -2.12
N LEU A 73 -13.14 -8.90 -0.85
CA LEU A 73 -13.25 -7.58 -0.25
C LEU A 73 -12.36 -6.56 -1.00
N ILE A 74 -11.10 -6.90 -1.23
CA ILE A 74 -10.16 -6.03 -1.95
C ILE A 74 -10.65 -5.76 -3.37
N GLN A 75 -11.17 -6.77 -4.07
CA GLN A 75 -11.78 -6.61 -5.39
C GLN A 75 -12.99 -5.68 -5.35
N ALA A 76 -13.85 -5.78 -4.34
CA ALA A 76 -15.03 -4.92 -4.17
C ALA A 76 -14.61 -3.45 -3.96
N ILE A 77 -13.59 -3.20 -3.13
CA ILE A 77 -13.04 -1.86 -2.92
C ILE A 77 -12.47 -1.30 -4.23
N ARG A 78 -11.68 -2.08 -4.97
CA ARG A 78 -11.16 -1.70 -6.29
C ARG A 78 -12.28 -1.30 -7.24
N ASN A 79 -13.32 -2.12 -7.35
CA ASN A 79 -14.46 -1.85 -8.22
C ASN A 79 -15.18 -0.54 -7.84
N THR A 80 -15.26 -0.25 -6.55
CA THR A 80 -15.82 1.02 -6.06
C THR A 80 -14.95 2.21 -6.48
N ILE A 81 -13.62 2.12 -6.33
CA ILE A 81 -12.71 3.17 -6.77
C ILE A 81 -12.89 3.47 -8.26
N ILE A 82 -12.91 2.42 -9.09
CA ILE A 82 -13.08 2.56 -10.55
C ILE A 82 -14.47 3.14 -10.88
N LYS A 83 -15.51 2.67 -10.22
CA LYS A 83 -16.89 3.15 -10.43
C LYS A 83 -17.02 4.65 -10.20
N TYR A 84 -16.28 5.20 -9.26
CA TYR A 84 -16.29 6.65 -8.95
C TYR A 84 -15.18 7.44 -9.64
N GLY A 85 -14.61 6.93 -10.72
CA GLY A 85 -13.66 7.63 -11.57
C GLY A 85 -12.21 7.57 -11.12
N GLY A 86 -11.89 6.76 -10.11
CA GLY A 86 -10.50 6.48 -9.74
C GLY A 86 -9.83 5.55 -10.74
N GLU A 87 -8.52 5.65 -10.85
CA GLU A 87 -7.70 4.79 -11.70
C GLU A 87 -6.83 3.86 -10.85
N ILE A 88 -6.68 2.62 -11.31
CA ILE A 88 -5.77 1.64 -10.70
C ILE A 88 -4.85 1.11 -11.79
N HIS A 89 -3.56 1.35 -11.63
CA HIS A 89 -2.53 0.93 -12.56
C HIS A 89 -1.83 -0.31 -12.01
N LEU A 90 -2.19 -1.49 -12.53
CA LEU A 90 -1.53 -2.75 -12.22
C LEU A 90 -0.24 -2.89 -13.04
N ASN A 91 0.66 -3.78 -12.61
CA ASN A 91 1.96 -4.02 -13.26
C ASN A 91 2.74 -2.72 -13.51
N THR A 92 2.63 -1.79 -12.57
CA THR A 92 3.20 -0.44 -12.67
C THR A 92 4.05 -0.16 -11.44
N LYS A 93 5.32 0.20 -11.67
CA LYS A 93 6.29 0.51 -10.62
C LYS A 93 6.58 2.01 -10.61
N VAL A 94 6.45 2.64 -9.46
CA VAL A 94 6.93 4.01 -9.23
C VAL A 94 8.45 4.00 -9.17
N ILE A 95 9.09 4.87 -9.96
CA ILE A 95 10.54 4.98 -10.08
C ILE A 95 11.06 6.35 -9.68
N ASP A 96 10.21 7.38 -9.63
CA ASP A 96 10.61 8.72 -9.21
C ASP A 96 9.42 9.55 -8.71
N PHE A 97 9.73 10.70 -8.08
CA PHE A 97 8.78 11.72 -7.67
C PHE A 97 8.95 12.98 -8.49
N ILE A 98 7.83 13.61 -8.85
CA ILE A 98 7.81 14.89 -9.55
C ILE A 98 7.78 16.00 -8.48
N HIS A 99 8.89 16.72 -8.33
CA HIS A 99 9.02 17.83 -7.40
C HIS A 99 9.04 19.17 -8.14
N GLN A 100 8.28 20.12 -7.64
CA GLN A 100 8.28 21.50 -8.11
C GLN A 100 8.23 22.42 -6.90
N LYS A 101 9.19 23.34 -6.76
CA LYS A 101 9.23 24.34 -5.68
C LYS A 101 9.01 23.74 -4.27
N ASN A 102 9.74 22.68 -3.94
CA ASN A 102 9.63 21.93 -2.66
C ASN A 102 8.29 21.18 -2.44
N GLU A 103 7.45 21.08 -3.44
CA GLU A 103 6.20 20.30 -3.36
C GLU A 103 6.29 19.07 -4.24
N THR A 104 5.74 17.94 -3.76
CA THR A 104 5.56 16.74 -4.57
C THR A 104 4.26 16.87 -5.37
N LYS A 105 4.36 16.95 -6.69
CA LYS A 105 3.25 17.14 -7.62
C LYS A 105 2.80 15.85 -8.30
N GLY A 106 3.49 14.75 -8.05
CA GLY A 106 3.14 13.47 -8.66
C GLY A 106 4.25 12.45 -8.57
N VAL A 107 4.08 11.39 -9.32
CA VAL A 107 5.05 10.29 -9.43
C VAL A 107 5.34 9.94 -10.88
N VAL A 108 6.52 9.39 -11.11
CA VAL A 108 6.92 8.81 -12.39
C VAL A 108 6.88 7.30 -12.26
N SER A 109 6.33 6.61 -13.25
CA SER A 109 6.20 5.16 -13.24
C SER A 109 6.65 4.52 -14.54
N ILE A 110 6.92 3.22 -14.45
CA ILE A 110 7.17 2.34 -15.60
C ILE A 110 6.24 1.13 -15.54
N ALA A 111 5.85 0.59 -16.68
CA ALA A 111 5.20 -0.70 -16.77
C ALA A 111 6.23 -1.82 -16.54
N THR A 112 5.95 -2.76 -15.63
CA THR A 112 6.90 -3.82 -15.26
C THR A 112 6.95 -4.97 -16.26
N GLU A 113 5.95 -5.11 -17.13
CA GLU A 113 5.84 -6.15 -18.13
C GLU A 113 6.18 -5.67 -19.56
N ASP A 114 6.33 -4.36 -19.73
CA ASP A 114 6.65 -3.77 -21.05
C ASP A 114 8.16 -3.70 -21.25
N VAL A 115 8.65 -4.39 -22.26
CA VAL A 115 10.07 -4.38 -22.68
C VAL A 115 10.54 -2.96 -23.03
N THR A 116 9.63 -2.11 -23.49
CA THR A 116 9.94 -0.71 -23.87
C THR A 116 10.12 0.21 -22.66
N GLN A 117 9.76 -0.26 -21.45
CA GLN A 117 9.83 0.53 -20.20
C GLN A 117 9.27 1.94 -20.35
N LYS A 118 8.14 2.07 -21.01
CA LYS A 118 7.51 3.37 -21.25
C LYS A 118 7.28 4.12 -19.96
N ILE A 119 7.90 5.28 -19.85
CA ILE A 119 7.77 6.17 -18.70
C ILE A 119 6.41 6.87 -18.76
N LYS A 120 5.71 6.92 -17.63
CA LYS A 120 4.45 7.65 -17.47
C LYS A 120 4.51 8.54 -16.23
N GLU A 121 4.08 9.78 -16.39
CA GLU A 121 3.90 10.73 -15.28
C GLU A 121 2.45 10.69 -14.79
N HIS A 122 2.28 10.70 -13.47
CA HIS A 122 0.99 10.80 -12.80
C HIS A 122 1.00 12.03 -11.91
N LEU A 123 0.27 13.07 -12.32
CA LEU A 123 0.18 14.32 -11.58
C LEU A 123 -0.96 14.27 -10.58
N GLY A 124 -0.80 14.95 -9.44
CA GLY A 124 -1.82 15.03 -8.39
C GLY A 124 -1.55 16.19 -7.43
N ILE A 125 -2.54 16.51 -6.63
CA ILE A 125 -2.44 17.56 -5.59
C ILE A 125 -1.50 17.09 -4.46
N SER A 126 -1.48 15.79 -4.18
CA SER A 126 -0.64 15.18 -3.15
C SER A 126 -0.33 13.72 -3.51
N VAL A 127 0.72 13.18 -2.91
CA VAL A 127 1.11 11.77 -3.04
C VAL A 127 1.07 11.09 -1.68
N LEU A 128 0.30 10.01 -1.57
CA LEU A 128 0.27 9.15 -0.40
C LEU A 128 1.13 7.91 -0.66
N LEU A 129 2.20 7.73 0.11
CA LEU A 129 3.04 6.53 0.05
C LEU A 129 2.51 5.46 1.00
N ALA A 130 2.03 4.36 0.45
CA ALA A 130 1.53 3.20 1.20
C ALA A 130 2.19 1.91 0.71
N THR A 131 3.49 1.95 0.43
CA THR A 131 4.27 0.89 -0.23
C THR A 131 4.65 -0.27 0.69
N GLY A 132 4.38 -0.16 1.99
CA GLY A 132 4.74 -1.16 2.98
C GLY A 132 6.22 -1.13 3.38
N HIS A 133 6.58 -1.96 4.35
CA HIS A 133 7.92 -1.96 4.96
C HIS A 133 9.02 -2.60 4.09
N SER A 134 8.64 -3.39 3.09
CA SER A 134 9.59 -4.13 2.25
C SER A 134 10.03 -3.36 0.99
N ALA A 135 9.47 -2.18 0.75
CA ALA A 135 9.78 -1.34 -0.42
C ALA A 135 11.11 -0.59 -0.25
N ARG A 136 12.23 -1.32 -0.19
CA ARG A 136 13.57 -0.75 0.03
C ARG A 136 13.98 0.22 -1.07
N ASP A 137 13.57 -0.03 -2.30
CA ASP A 137 13.80 0.83 -3.46
C ASP A 137 13.17 2.22 -3.25
N ILE A 138 11.97 2.30 -2.68
CA ILE A 138 11.32 3.57 -2.34
C ILE A 138 12.07 4.30 -1.24
N PHE A 139 12.57 3.61 -0.21
CA PHE A 139 13.38 4.24 0.84
C PHE A 139 14.69 4.81 0.26
N SER A 140 15.37 4.07 -0.60
CA SER A 140 16.59 4.53 -1.29
C SER A 140 16.29 5.74 -2.19
N LEU A 141 15.14 5.74 -2.88
CA LEU A 141 14.70 6.86 -3.70
C LEU A 141 14.44 8.11 -2.85
N LEU A 142 13.73 7.99 -1.72
CA LEU A 142 13.48 9.11 -0.82
C LEU A 142 14.79 9.70 -0.27
N GLN A 143 15.73 8.84 0.12
CA GLN A 143 17.04 9.27 0.60
C GLN A 143 17.84 10.00 -0.48
N SER A 144 17.83 9.53 -1.72
CA SER A 144 18.51 10.18 -2.85
C SER A 144 17.95 11.56 -3.18
N LYS A 145 16.67 11.81 -2.82
CA LYS A 145 15.99 13.11 -2.98
C LYS A 145 16.12 14.01 -1.73
N ASN A 146 16.95 13.63 -0.75
CA ASN A 146 17.11 14.33 0.53
C ASN A 146 15.78 14.50 1.31
N ILE A 147 14.85 13.57 1.14
CA ILE A 147 13.62 13.54 1.92
C ILE A 147 13.94 12.88 3.26
N GLN A 148 13.64 13.58 4.35
CA GLN A 148 13.90 13.07 5.69
C GLN A 148 13.05 11.83 5.97
N ILE A 149 13.72 10.75 6.41
CA ILE A 149 13.10 9.50 6.81
C ILE A 149 13.37 9.30 8.29
N GLU A 150 12.31 9.16 9.08
CA GLU A 150 12.42 8.85 10.50
C GLU A 150 12.12 7.37 10.75
N THR A 151 12.96 6.71 11.51
CA THR A 151 12.72 5.35 11.98
C THR A 151 11.91 5.40 13.27
N SER A 152 10.78 4.71 13.31
CA SER A 152 9.99 4.54 14.52
C SER A 152 10.25 3.15 15.10
N ALA A 153 10.98 3.09 16.22
CA ALA A 153 11.13 1.88 16.99
C ALA A 153 9.87 1.67 17.84
N ILE A 154 9.08 0.64 17.52
CA ILE A 154 8.03 0.13 18.43
C ILE A 154 8.51 -1.24 18.88
N PHE A 155 8.73 -1.38 20.19
CA PHE A 155 9.11 -2.57 20.96
C PHE A 155 9.17 -3.88 20.16
N GLY A 156 10.37 -4.32 19.81
CA GLY A 156 10.65 -5.67 19.32
C GLY A 156 10.37 -5.97 17.84
N ASP A 157 9.64 -5.13 17.16
CA ASP A 157 9.38 -5.23 15.71
C ASP A 157 9.97 -3.99 15.02
N PHE A 158 11.01 -4.17 14.23
CA PHE A 158 11.51 -3.13 13.33
C PHE A 158 10.48 -2.88 12.23
N ARG A 159 9.46 -2.09 12.52
CA ARG A 159 8.58 -1.55 11.50
C ARG A 159 9.22 -0.29 10.95
N PHE A 160 9.73 -0.41 9.76
CA PHE A 160 10.31 0.71 9.01
C PHE A 160 9.34 1.89 8.96
N GLY A 161 9.91 3.05 9.16
CA GLY A 161 9.36 4.32 9.52
C GLY A 161 8.17 4.81 8.70
N ARG A 162 7.44 5.68 9.36
CA ARG A 162 6.49 6.56 8.71
C ARG A 162 7.29 7.57 7.92
N VAL A 163 7.07 7.62 6.63
CA VAL A 163 7.55 8.75 5.82
C VAL A 163 6.59 9.90 6.08
N PHE A 164 7.02 10.88 6.85
CA PHE A 164 6.34 12.16 6.95
C PHE A 164 6.94 13.08 5.89
N ILE A 165 6.18 13.40 4.87
CA ILE A 165 6.54 14.50 3.99
C ILE A 165 6.02 15.75 4.69
N TYR A 166 6.89 16.44 5.41
CA TYR A 166 6.57 17.75 5.98
C TYR A 166 6.53 18.78 4.85
N HIS A 167 5.40 19.44 4.71
CA HIS A 167 5.29 20.71 4.04
C HIS A 167 5.70 21.80 5.04
N ASN A 168 6.85 22.39 4.84
CA ASN A 168 7.12 23.69 5.40
C ASN A 168 6.41 24.70 4.47
N GLY A 169 5.25 25.20 4.92
CA GLY A 169 4.55 26.32 4.31
C GLY A 169 5.32 27.61 4.43
#